data_28696bbf88b918a4fa5fef709d41c4cb
#
_entry.id   28696bbf88b918a4fa5fef709d41c4cb
#
_cell.length_a   1.000
_cell.length_b   1.000
_cell.length_c   1.000
_cell.angle_alpha   90.00
_cell.angle_beta   90.00
_cell.angle_gamma   90.00
#
_symmetry.space_group_name_H-M   'P 1'
#
loop_
_entity.id
_entity.type
_entity.pdbx_description
1 polymer ?
#
loop_
_entity_poly.entity_id
_entity_poly.type
_entity_poly.pdbx_seq_one_letter_code
_entity_poly.pdbx_strand_id
1 'polypeptide(L)'
;MIQRTKGAQSIVFAEAPYIMSSASVVGKKESEGPLGELFDTFDETNLFGEETWELAEGVMQREACVRALHKANVTPEQVRYLFGGDLLRQGIATSMGAESLQIPLFGLFEVALHPVRHWHLQLCAWQQDMENGCSL
;
A
#
# COMPACT_ATOMS: atom_id res chain seq x y z
N MET A 1 7.67 25.98 -17.95
CA MET A 1 8.15 24.62 -17.55
C MET A 1 8.44 24.69 -16.05
N ILE A 2 7.63 24.05 -15.21
CA ILE A 2 7.84 24.07 -13.76
C ILE A 2 9.04 23.18 -13.45
N GLN A 3 10.06 23.73 -12.83
CA GLN A 3 11.24 22.97 -12.46
C GLN A 3 10.89 22.06 -11.28
N ARG A 4 10.78 20.75 -11.54
CA ARG A 4 10.39 19.71 -10.56
C ARG A 4 11.55 19.15 -9.76
N THR A 5 12.77 19.56 -10.07
CA THR A 5 13.96 19.09 -9.37
C THR A 5 14.63 20.22 -8.61
N LYS A 6 15.01 19.96 -7.37
CA LYS A 6 15.84 20.84 -6.54
C LYS A 6 17.17 20.13 -6.28
N GLY A 7 18.25 20.70 -6.81
CA GLY A 7 19.56 20.02 -6.81
C GLY A 7 19.58 18.84 -7.78
N ALA A 8 20.43 17.84 -7.49
CA ALA A 8 20.67 16.71 -8.40
C ALA A 8 19.65 15.54 -8.26
N GLN A 9 19.01 15.39 -7.11
CA GLN A 9 18.26 14.17 -6.78
C GLN A 9 16.92 14.41 -6.07
N SER A 10 16.57 15.65 -5.73
CA SER A 10 15.33 15.94 -5.03
C SER A 10 14.22 16.31 -5.99
N ILE A 11 13.06 15.69 -5.82
CA ILE A 11 11.82 16.02 -6.53
C ILE A 11 11.01 16.96 -5.63
N VAL A 12 10.48 18.02 -6.23
CA VAL A 12 9.62 18.98 -5.54
C VAL A 12 8.25 18.94 -6.19
N PHE A 13 7.23 18.70 -5.40
CA PHE A 13 5.85 18.73 -5.85
C PHE A 13 5.32 20.17 -5.78
N ALA A 14 4.59 20.61 -6.80
CA ALA A 14 3.95 21.92 -6.80
C ALA A 14 2.89 22.01 -5.70
N GLU A 15 2.16 20.91 -5.50
CA GLU A 15 1.25 20.71 -4.38
C GLU A 15 1.73 19.48 -3.60
N ALA A 16 1.82 19.59 -2.30
CA ALA A 16 2.30 18.50 -1.46
C ALA A 16 1.22 17.40 -1.34
N PRO A 17 1.57 16.12 -1.62
CA PRO A 17 0.65 15.02 -1.32
C PRO A 17 0.48 14.83 0.18
N TYR A 18 -0.71 14.42 0.60
CA TYR A 18 -1.05 14.14 1.99
C TYR A 18 -1.36 12.65 2.17
N ILE A 19 -0.88 12.09 3.29
CA ILE A 19 -1.31 10.76 3.73
C ILE A 19 -2.68 10.93 4.39
N MET A 20 -3.73 10.42 3.77
CA MET A 20 -5.09 10.51 4.30
C MET A 20 -5.32 9.56 5.46
N SER A 21 -4.79 8.34 5.35
CA SER A 21 -4.92 7.31 6.37
C SER A 21 -3.78 6.30 6.28
N SER A 22 -3.69 5.47 7.31
CA SER A 22 -2.82 4.30 7.32
C SER A 22 -3.50 3.17 8.08
N ALA A 23 -3.14 1.93 7.77
CA ALA A 23 -3.57 0.77 8.52
C ALA A 23 -2.44 -0.25 8.62
N SER A 24 -2.44 -1.00 9.70
CA SER A 24 -1.46 -2.01 10.01
C SER A 24 -2.14 -3.32 10.37
N VAL A 25 -1.71 -4.40 9.72
CA VAL A 25 -2.17 -5.76 9.96
C VAL A 25 -0.94 -6.63 10.20
N VAL A 26 -0.93 -7.37 11.29
CA VAL A 26 0.25 -8.13 11.71
C VAL A 26 -0.12 -9.55 12.11
N GLY A 27 0.89 -10.42 12.13
CA GLY A 27 0.77 -11.75 12.65
C GLY A 27 0.97 -11.81 14.17
N LYS A 28 0.88 -13.02 14.71
CA LYS A 28 0.99 -13.30 16.16
C LYS A 28 2.26 -12.75 16.79
N LYS A 29 3.40 -12.93 16.13
CA LYS A 29 4.69 -12.57 16.72
C LYS A 29 4.82 -11.06 16.97
N GLU A 30 4.32 -10.24 16.07
CA GLU A 30 4.31 -8.79 16.19
C GLU A 30 3.28 -8.33 17.22
N SER A 31 2.12 -9.00 17.30
CA SER A 31 1.08 -8.67 18.28
C SER A 31 1.48 -8.98 19.73
N GLU A 32 2.36 -9.96 19.95
CA GLU A 32 2.93 -10.27 21.26
C GLU A 32 4.11 -9.35 21.64
N GLY A 33 4.55 -8.51 20.70
CA GLY A 33 5.67 -7.57 20.89
C GLY A 33 5.26 -6.32 21.68
N PRO A 34 6.24 -5.48 22.04
CA PRO A 34 6.01 -4.27 22.85
C PRO A 34 5.10 -3.22 22.17
N LEU A 35 4.90 -3.32 20.85
CA LEU A 35 4.02 -2.43 20.08
C LEU A 35 2.72 -3.12 19.67
N GLY A 36 2.42 -4.31 20.20
CA GLY A 36 1.27 -5.13 19.78
C GLY A 36 -0.06 -4.39 19.83
N GLU A 37 -0.29 -3.59 20.88
CA GLU A 37 -1.51 -2.82 21.06
C GLU A 37 -1.68 -1.64 20.09
N LEU A 38 -0.63 -1.27 19.36
CA LEU A 38 -0.66 -0.15 18.41
C LEU A 38 -1.10 -0.57 17.01
N PHE A 39 -1.13 -1.87 16.72
CA PHE A 39 -1.58 -2.36 15.42
C PHE A 39 -3.10 -2.38 15.31
N ASP A 40 -3.62 -2.15 14.12
CA ASP A 40 -5.06 -2.09 13.87
C ASP A 40 -5.73 -3.46 13.94
N THR A 41 -5.00 -4.48 13.57
CA THR A 41 -5.49 -5.88 13.56
C THR A 41 -4.33 -6.85 13.60
N PHE A 42 -4.57 -8.01 14.18
CA PHE A 42 -3.62 -9.12 14.17
C PHE A 42 -4.36 -10.46 14.01
N ASP A 43 -3.62 -11.49 13.60
CA ASP A 43 -4.10 -12.86 13.58
C ASP A 43 -3.25 -13.73 14.52
N GLU A 44 -3.91 -14.55 15.32
CA GLU A 44 -3.24 -15.45 16.30
C GLU A 44 -2.59 -16.67 15.66
N THR A 45 -3.02 -17.02 14.43
CA THR A 45 -2.55 -18.23 13.73
C THR A 45 -1.42 -17.96 12.74
N ASN A 46 -1.17 -16.70 12.38
CA ASN A 46 -0.33 -16.23 11.28
C ASN A 46 -0.80 -16.64 9.88
N LEU A 47 -1.84 -17.41 9.75
CA LEU A 47 -2.38 -17.87 8.47
C LEU A 47 -3.68 -17.18 8.07
N PHE A 48 -4.24 -16.35 8.92
CA PHE A 48 -5.46 -15.58 8.62
C PHE A 48 -6.63 -16.46 8.13
N GLY A 49 -6.67 -17.72 8.63
CA GLY A 49 -7.66 -18.71 8.23
C GLY A 49 -7.38 -19.41 6.89
N GLU A 50 -6.27 -19.14 6.26
CA GLU A 50 -5.88 -19.69 4.97
C GLU A 50 -5.00 -20.94 5.09
N GLU A 51 -4.88 -21.70 4.00
CA GLU A 51 -4.11 -22.94 3.97
C GLU A 51 -2.62 -22.72 3.63
N THR A 52 -2.29 -21.62 2.99
CA THR A 52 -0.91 -21.32 2.54
C THR A 52 -0.46 -19.93 2.98
N TRP A 53 0.84 -19.76 3.07
CA TRP A 53 1.45 -18.47 3.44
C TRP A 53 1.17 -17.36 2.40
N GLU A 54 1.12 -17.72 1.12
CA GLU A 54 0.83 -16.79 0.06
C GLU A 54 -0.60 -16.25 0.12
N LEU A 55 -1.56 -17.12 0.42
CA LEU A 55 -2.95 -16.72 0.65
C LEU A 55 -3.07 -15.84 1.90
N ALA A 56 -2.41 -16.24 2.98
CA ALA A 56 -2.37 -15.48 4.23
C ALA A 56 -1.80 -14.06 4.02
N GLU A 57 -0.70 -13.93 3.27
CA GLU A 57 -0.13 -12.63 2.93
C GLU A 57 -1.10 -11.80 2.07
N GLY A 58 -1.81 -12.42 1.14
CA GLY A 58 -2.86 -11.76 0.36
C GLY A 58 -4.01 -11.24 1.23
N VAL A 59 -4.45 -12.01 2.21
CA VAL A 59 -5.46 -11.58 3.19
C VAL A 59 -4.97 -10.42 4.03
N MET A 60 -3.74 -10.48 4.55
CA MET A 60 -3.14 -9.37 5.31
C MET A 60 -3.14 -8.07 4.51
N GLN A 61 -2.72 -8.12 3.26
CA GLN A 61 -2.67 -6.95 2.37
C GLN A 61 -4.06 -6.39 2.09
N ARG A 62 -5.02 -7.26 1.77
CA ARG A 62 -6.42 -6.88 1.56
C ARG A 62 -7.00 -6.20 2.81
N GLU A 63 -6.85 -6.79 3.98
CA GLU A 63 -7.32 -6.23 5.24
C GLU A 63 -6.71 -4.85 5.52
N ALA A 64 -5.42 -4.69 5.29
CA ALA A 64 -4.75 -3.40 5.45
C ALA A 64 -5.33 -2.34 4.51
N CYS A 65 -5.54 -2.68 3.23
CA CYS A 65 -6.15 -1.78 2.26
C CYS A 65 -7.58 -1.40 2.66
N VAL A 66 -8.43 -2.37 2.97
CA VAL A 66 -9.83 -2.14 3.37
C VAL A 66 -9.91 -1.24 4.60
N ARG A 67 -9.08 -1.49 5.61
CA ARG A 67 -9.04 -0.66 6.83
C ARG A 67 -8.55 0.76 6.56
N ALA A 68 -7.54 0.92 5.72
CA ALA A 68 -7.05 2.24 5.34
C ALA A 68 -8.12 3.03 4.59
N LEU A 69 -8.82 2.42 3.64
CA LEU A 69 -9.93 3.02 2.92
C LEU A 69 -11.07 3.42 3.86
N HIS A 70 -11.45 2.52 4.78
CA HIS A 70 -12.48 2.80 5.77
C HIS A 70 -12.12 3.98 6.68
N LYS A 71 -10.88 4.04 7.18
CA LYS A 71 -10.39 5.17 8.00
C LYS A 71 -10.40 6.49 7.23
N ALA A 72 -10.10 6.46 5.94
CA ALA A 72 -10.15 7.63 5.08
C ALA A 72 -11.58 8.02 4.65
N ASN A 73 -12.57 7.17 4.91
CA ASN A 73 -13.94 7.30 4.38
C ASN A 73 -13.96 7.39 2.84
N VAL A 74 -13.14 6.53 2.18
CA VAL A 74 -12.97 6.45 0.73
C VAL A 74 -13.41 5.07 0.27
N THR A 75 -14.12 4.99 -0.86
CA THR A 75 -14.48 3.71 -1.47
C THR A 75 -13.42 3.25 -2.48
N PRO A 76 -13.32 1.94 -2.79
CA PRO A 76 -12.35 1.44 -3.77
C PRO A 76 -12.46 2.12 -5.14
N GLU A 77 -13.67 2.47 -5.58
CA GLU A 77 -13.92 3.12 -6.87
C GLU A 77 -13.34 4.53 -6.97
N GLN A 78 -13.08 5.15 -5.83
CA GLN A 78 -12.45 6.47 -5.75
C GLN A 78 -10.92 6.38 -5.82
N VAL A 79 -10.36 5.16 -5.69
CA VAL A 79 -8.92 4.93 -5.74
C VAL A 79 -8.51 4.60 -7.17
N ARG A 80 -7.61 5.38 -7.71
CA ARG A 80 -7.19 5.24 -9.10
C ARG A 80 -6.16 4.14 -9.32
N TYR A 81 -5.22 3.99 -8.40
CA TYR A 81 -4.12 3.05 -8.50
C TYR A 81 -3.82 2.42 -7.14
N LEU A 82 -3.48 1.15 -7.17
CA LEU A 82 -2.94 0.41 -6.05
C LEU A 82 -1.48 0.03 -6.36
N PHE A 83 -0.59 0.38 -5.47
CA PHE A 83 0.80 -0.04 -5.55
C PHE A 83 1.06 -1.02 -4.42
N GLY A 84 1.53 -2.19 -4.76
CA GLY A 84 1.75 -3.23 -3.78
C GLY A 84 2.84 -4.20 -4.20
N GLY A 85 3.29 -4.98 -3.25
CA GLY A 85 4.25 -6.04 -3.48
C GLY A 85 4.29 -6.97 -2.28
N ASP A 86 4.80 -8.16 -2.50
CA ASP A 86 4.91 -9.21 -1.50
C ASP A 86 6.35 -9.67 -1.30
N LEU A 87 6.56 -10.43 -0.25
CA LEU A 87 7.85 -10.98 0.11
C LEU A 87 8.01 -12.43 -0.35
N LEU A 88 6.92 -13.16 -0.44
CA LEU A 88 6.98 -14.60 -0.63
C LEU A 88 7.12 -15.01 -2.09
N ARG A 89 6.36 -14.41 -3.01
CA ARG A 89 6.33 -14.88 -4.41
C ARG A 89 6.00 -13.80 -5.43
N GLN A 90 6.88 -12.83 -5.61
CA GLN A 90 6.93 -11.96 -6.80
C GLN A 90 5.59 -11.38 -7.27
N GLY A 91 4.75 -10.94 -6.33
CA GLY A 91 3.47 -10.30 -6.62
C GLY A 91 2.25 -11.22 -6.65
N ILE A 92 2.39 -12.52 -6.38
CA ILE A 92 1.25 -13.45 -6.37
C ILE A 92 0.29 -13.12 -5.22
N ALA A 93 0.80 -13.02 -4.00
CA ALA A 93 -0.02 -12.70 -2.82
C ALA A 93 -0.69 -11.32 -2.97
N THR A 94 0.04 -10.33 -3.46
CA THR A 94 -0.49 -8.99 -3.74
C THR A 94 -1.60 -9.03 -4.79
N SER A 95 -1.42 -9.77 -5.87
CA SER A 95 -2.43 -9.89 -6.93
C SER A 95 -3.71 -10.53 -6.42
N MET A 96 -3.59 -11.61 -5.64
CA MET A 96 -4.73 -12.31 -5.05
C MET A 96 -5.46 -11.43 -4.01
N GLY A 97 -4.71 -10.76 -3.15
CA GLY A 97 -5.26 -9.86 -2.15
C GLY A 97 -5.97 -8.64 -2.74
N ALA A 98 -5.44 -8.09 -3.83
CA ALA A 98 -5.96 -6.91 -4.50
C ALA A 98 -7.16 -7.19 -5.42
N GLU A 99 -7.37 -8.45 -5.85
CA GLU A 99 -8.41 -8.82 -6.83
C GLU A 99 -9.80 -8.32 -6.42
N SER A 100 -10.17 -8.48 -5.16
CA SER A 100 -11.49 -8.09 -4.65
C SER A 100 -11.72 -6.57 -4.61
N LEU A 101 -10.66 -5.78 -4.66
CA LEU A 101 -10.75 -4.32 -4.62
C LEU A 101 -11.05 -3.71 -5.99
N GLN A 102 -10.79 -4.45 -7.07
CA GLN A 102 -11.01 -4.01 -8.46
C GLN A 102 -10.30 -2.69 -8.82
N ILE A 103 -9.21 -2.39 -8.13
CA ILE A 103 -8.37 -1.21 -8.37
C ILE A 103 -7.20 -1.63 -9.28
N PRO A 104 -6.85 -0.85 -10.33
CA PRO A 104 -5.68 -1.12 -11.14
C PRO A 104 -4.41 -1.27 -10.29
N LEU A 105 -3.79 -2.47 -10.33
CA LEU A 105 -2.63 -2.81 -9.52
C LEU A 105 -1.32 -2.63 -10.27
N PHE A 106 -0.40 -1.92 -9.66
CA PHE A 106 1.02 -1.89 -10.03
C PHE A 106 1.82 -2.72 -9.04
N GLY A 107 2.14 -3.94 -9.44
CA GLY A 107 2.99 -4.84 -8.66
C GLY A 107 4.44 -4.37 -8.68
N LEU A 108 5.06 -4.30 -7.52
CA LEU A 108 6.46 -3.92 -7.36
C LEU A 108 7.23 -5.07 -6.73
N PHE A 109 8.26 -5.51 -7.43
CA PHE A 109 9.16 -6.55 -6.92
C PHE A 109 10.17 -5.96 -5.93
N GLU A 110 10.66 -6.78 -5.02
CA GLU A 110 11.66 -6.40 -4.01
C GLU A 110 11.17 -5.36 -2.98
N VAL A 111 9.91 -5.42 -2.59
CA VAL A 111 9.28 -4.49 -1.63
C VAL A 111 10.04 -4.40 -0.32
N ALA A 112 10.55 -5.52 0.17
CA ALA A 112 11.25 -5.59 1.45
C ALA A 112 12.54 -4.79 1.50
N LEU A 113 13.18 -4.62 0.35
CA LEU A 113 14.49 -3.98 0.29
C LEU A 113 14.42 -2.47 0.07
N HIS A 114 13.31 -1.95 -0.49
CA HIS A 114 13.25 -0.54 -0.87
C HIS A 114 11.86 0.10 -0.69
N PRO A 115 11.32 0.21 0.53
CA PRO A 115 10.03 0.87 0.77
C PRO A 115 10.01 2.31 0.22
N VAL A 116 11.15 3.00 0.20
CA VAL A 116 11.29 4.35 -0.34
C VAL A 116 11.00 4.42 -1.85
N ARG A 117 11.33 3.36 -2.62
CA ARG A 117 11.01 3.32 -4.07
C ARG A 117 9.52 3.25 -4.32
N HIS A 118 8.76 2.55 -3.49
CA HIS A 118 7.31 2.49 -3.57
C HIS A 118 6.68 3.87 -3.41
N TRP A 119 7.05 4.56 -2.36
CA TRP A 119 6.56 5.92 -2.09
C TRP A 119 6.89 6.87 -3.23
N HIS A 120 8.09 6.77 -3.79
CA HIS A 120 8.52 7.60 -4.89
C HIS A 120 7.68 7.38 -6.15
N LEU A 121 7.42 6.11 -6.53
CA LEU A 121 6.59 5.79 -7.69
C LEU A 121 5.13 6.21 -7.50
N GLN A 122 4.57 6.00 -6.31
CA GLN A 122 3.24 6.47 -5.95
C GLN A 122 3.12 8.00 -6.08
N LEU A 123 4.07 8.74 -5.54
CA LEU A 123 4.09 10.19 -5.60
C LEU A 123 4.26 10.70 -7.02
N CYS A 124 5.09 10.05 -7.85
CA CYS A 124 5.24 10.42 -9.26
C CYS A 124 3.96 10.17 -10.07
N ALA A 125 3.27 9.04 -9.83
CA ALA A 125 2.00 8.73 -10.48
C ALA A 125 0.92 9.75 -10.09
N TRP A 126 0.80 10.08 -8.81
CA TRP A 126 -0.13 11.09 -8.33
C TRP A 126 0.12 12.47 -8.96
N GLN A 127 1.36 12.91 -9.05
CA GLN A 127 1.69 14.19 -9.66
C GLN A 127 1.31 14.25 -11.15
N GLN A 128 1.55 13.16 -11.88
CA GLN A 128 1.22 13.10 -13.30
C GLN A 128 -0.29 13.17 -13.54
N ASP A 129 -1.08 12.60 -12.64
CA ASP A 129 -2.54 12.70 -12.70
C ASP A 129 -3.04 14.11 -12.44
N MET A 130 -2.49 14.80 -11.45
CA MET A 130 -2.83 16.20 -11.16
C MET A 130 -2.54 17.14 -12.34
N GLU A 131 -1.46 16.90 -13.08
CA GLU A 131 -1.12 17.69 -14.26
C GLU A 131 -2.01 17.44 -15.46
N ASN A 132 -2.55 16.22 -15.57
CA ASN A 132 -3.50 15.86 -16.62
C ASN A 132 -4.94 16.33 -16.34
N GLY A 133 -5.15 17.12 -15.28
CA GLY A 133 -6.46 17.68 -14.91
C GLY A 133 -7.43 16.66 -14.35
N CYS A 134 -6.93 15.51 -13.91
CA CYS A 134 -7.71 14.51 -13.20
C CYS A 134 -7.66 14.80 -11.69
N SER A 135 -8.54 15.63 -11.21
CA SER A 135 -8.83 15.73 -9.77
C SER A 135 -9.63 14.50 -9.32
N LEU A 136 -9.32 13.98 -8.15
CA LEU A 136 -10.17 13.05 -7.40
C LEU A 136 -11.56 13.62 -7.21
#